data_a43451af8289f0c5e0995b12edea42ea
#
_entry.id   a43451af8289f0c5e0995b12edea42ea
#
_cell.length_a   1.000
_cell.length_b   1.000
_cell.length_c   1.000
_cell.angle_alpha   90.00
_cell.angle_beta   90.00
_cell.angle_gamma   90.00
#
_symmetry.space_group_name_H-M   'P 1'
#
loop_
_entity.id
_entity.type
_entity.pdbx_description
1 polymer ?
#
loop_
_entity_poly.entity_id
_entity_poly.type
_entity_poly.pdbx_seq_one_letter_code
_entity_poly.pdbx_strand_id
1 'polypeptide(L)'
;MSSSKNLEFEKTAFLSKSNSAFIEEMYLKFVNNDPSLPDSWKIYFNQIGDEADIIVNEINGPSWSPSKKVSIKKLQNLNNGNENQGELVSKQSNANSIKAVAMIRSYRQRGHLIAKLDPLGLLKADYLEELHPESYGFKKEEYNNKIFLDGVINRQYSSISEILKFLREKYCGSLGFEYMHISNPTERKWFRDRVEKADDFKFTQNGKEAILKKLIQAEGFEKFLHTKYVGTKRFGLDGGESLIPALEQIIKIGGQSKVKEVKIGMSHRGRLNVLANVLQKSYKRIFNEFAGEISSKSEDDTGDVKYHLGASSNREFDGNQVHVSLTDNPSHLEAVNPVVLGQTRAKQYFHKDKERNKVIPILIHGDAAFAGQGVVAECFAMSGLPGHNTGGTIHIIVNNQIGFTTSPRFARSSPYPSDIAKMVEACLLYTSDAADEVLG
;
A
#
# COMPACT_ATOMS: atom_id res chain seq x y z
N MET A 1 34.91 -37.03 -7.60
CA MET A 1 34.88 -35.70 -8.25
C MET A 1 34.09 -34.66 -7.42
N SER A 2 34.04 -34.78 -6.12
CA SER A 2 33.30 -33.85 -5.22
C SER A 2 34.21 -32.95 -4.37
N SER A 3 35.54 -33.15 -4.37
CA SER A 3 36.44 -32.48 -3.43
C SER A 3 37.01 -31.14 -3.92
N SER A 4 37.13 -30.91 -5.24
CA SER A 4 37.73 -29.66 -5.75
C SER A 4 36.78 -28.45 -5.70
N LYS A 5 35.48 -28.66 -5.95
CA LYS A 5 34.48 -27.58 -5.85
C LYS A 5 34.21 -27.15 -4.40
N ASN A 6 34.28 -28.05 -3.43
CA ASN A 6 34.13 -27.68 -2.03
C ASN A 6 35.29 -26.84 -1.49
N LEU A 7 36.52 -27.09 -1.98
CA LEU A 7 37.69 -26.26 -1.64
C LEU A 7 37.64 -24.84 -2.20
N GLU A 8 37.01 -24.66 -3.35
CA GLU A 8 36.73 -23.32 -3.94
C GLU A 8 35.68 -22.55 -3.15
N PHE A 9 34.62 -23.23 -2.72
CA PHE A 9 33.61 -22.64 -1.86
C PHE A 9 34.14 -22.28 -0.45
N GLU A 10 35.01 -23.08 0.13
CA GLU A 10 35.65 -22.75 1.39
C GLU A 10 36.59 -21.55 1.31
N LYS A 11 37.29 -21.37 0.19
CA LYS A 11 38.17 -20.21 -0.05
C LYS A 11 37.40 -18.87 -0.22
N THR A 12 36.18 -18.94 -0.65
CA THR A 12 35.34 -17.74 -0.89
C THR A 12 34.22 -17.53 0.13
N ALA A 13 34.03 -18.49 1.05
CA ALA A 13 32.95 -18.43 2.04
C ALA A 13 33.01 -17.20 2.98
N PHE A 14 34.20 -16.67 3.25
CA PHE A 14 34.35 -15.47 4.08
C PHE A 14 34.03 -14.17 3.33
N LEU A 15 33.88 -14.19 2.00
CA LEU A 15 33.41 -13.06 1.17
C LEU A 15 31.89 -12.83 1.30
N SER A 16 31.22 -13.61 2.17
CA SER A 16 29.77 -13.46 2.36
C SER A 16 29.41 -12.12 3.02
N LYS A 17 28.21 -11.64 2.70
CA LYS A 17 27.61 -10.31 2.95
C LYS A 17 27.99 -9.54 4.22
N SER A 18 28.39 -10.18 5.31
CA SER A 18 28.72 -9.51 6.58
C SER A 18 30.10 -8.84 6.61
N ASN A 19 31.01 -9.24 5.70
CA ASN A 19 32.40 -8.77 5.69
C ASN A 19 32.76 -7.95 4.44
N SER A 20 31.79 -7.70 3.53
CA SER A 20 32.07 -7.08 2.23
C SER A 20 32.74 -5.70 2.35
N ALA A 21 32.26 -4.83 3.23
CA ALA A 21 32.82 -3.50 3.41
C ALA A 21 34.30 -3.52 3.91
N PHE A 22 34.62 -4.45 4.78
CA PHE A 22 35.99 -4.62 5.26
C PHE A 22 36.91 -5.17 4.16
N ILE A 23 36.42 -6.11 3.37
CA ILE A 23 37.16 -6.68 2.25
C ILE A 23 37.40 -5.65 1.15
N GLU A 24 36.40 -4.81 0.86
CA GLU A 24 36.52 -3.69 -0.08
C GLU A 24 37.58 -2.69 0.39
N GLU A 25 37.64 -2.36 1.69
CA GLU A 25 38.69 -1.49 2.25
C GLU A 25 40.07 -2.11 2.09
N MET A 26 40.24 -3.39 2.40
CA MET A 26 41.52 -4.09 2.24
C MET A 26 41.93 -4.18 0.77
N TYR A 27 41.00 -4.40 -0.14
CA TYR A 27 41.25 -4.43 -1.58
C TYR A 27 41.64 -3.06 -2.13
N LEU A 28 41.00 -1.98 -1.69
CA LEU A 28 41.42 -0.62 -2.03
C LEU A 28 42.85 -0.31 -1.58
N LYS A 29 43.26 -0.79 -0.40
CA LYS A 29 44.65 -0.69 0.08
C LYS A 29 45.60 -1.49 -0.81
N PHE A 30 45.18 -2.66 -1.29
CA PHE A 30 45.95 -3.50 -2.22
C PHE A 30 46.18 -2.81 -3.57
N VAL A 31 45.14 -2.30 -4.19
CA VAL A 31 45.20 -1.58 -5.49
C VAL A 31 46.06 -0.32 -5.40
N ASN A 32 46.02 0.37 -4.26
CA ASN A 32 46.81 1.59 -4.03
C ASN A 32 48.24 1.31 -3.52
N ASN A 33 48.66 0.05 -3.44
CA ASN A 33 49.95 -0.37 -2.87
C ASN A 33 50.22 0.22 -1.49
N ASP A 34 49.19 0.29 -0.63
CA ASP A 34 49.30 0.84 0.71
C ASP A 34 50.21 -0.01 1.59
N PRO A 35 51.28 0.54 2.18
CA PRO A 35 52.23 -0.20 3.02
C PRO A 35 51.57 -0.75 4.30
N SER A 36 50.41 -0.22 4.71
CA SER A 36 49.69 -0.69 5.89
C SER A 36 48.95 -2.03 5.67
N LEU A 37 48.86 -2.49 4.42
CA LEU A 37 48.16 -3.74 4.10
C LEU A 37 49.00 -4.94 4.56
N PRO A 38 48.45 -5.85 5.42
CA PRO A 38 49.13 -7.08 5.84
C PRO A 38 49.48 -7.98 4.65
N ASP A 39 50.64 -8.62 4.73
CA ASP A 39 51.14 -9.48 3.62
C ASP A 39 50.23 -10.69 3.31
N SER A 40 49.49 -11.18 4.30
CA SER A 40 48.46 -12.21 4.09
C SER A 40 47.37 -11.78 3.09
N TRP A 41 46.97 -10.50 3.13
CA TRP A 41 45.99 -9.94 2.18
C TRP A 41 46.58 -9.73 0.80
N LYS A 42 47.87 -9.34 0.71
CA LYS A 42 48.57 -9.22 -0.57
C LYS A 42 48.67 -10.59 -1.28
N ILE A 43 49.01 -11.63 -0.52
CA ILE A 43 49.06 -13.00 -1.06
C ILE A 43 47.69 -13.45 -1.53
N TYR A 44 46.66 -13.18 -0.73
CA TYR A 44 45.29 -13.57 -1.03
C TYR A 44 44.77 -12.88 -2.33
N PHE A 45 44.92 -11.58 -2.44
CA PHE A 45 44.48 -10.85 -3.63
C PHE A 45 45.27 -11.20 -4.89
N ASN A 46 46.55 -11.48 -4.77
CA ASN A 46 47.34 -11.98 -5.89
C ASN A 46 46.94 -13.40 -6.34
N GLN A 47 46.33 -14.22 -5.47
CA GLN A 47 45.84 -15.56 -5.82
C GLN A 47 44.46 -15.53 -6.51
N ILE A 48 43.70 -14.45 -6.40
CA ILE A 48 42.41 -14.32 -7.05
C ILE A 48 42.55 -14.05 -8.58
N GLY A 49 43.70 -13.56 -9.02
CA GLY A 49 44.05 -13.46 -10.44
C GLY A 49 43.09 -12.61 -11.26
N ASP A 50 42.62 -13.11 -12.41
CA ASP A 50 41.80 -12.38 -13.36
C ASP A 50 40.43 -11.95 -12.82
N GLU A 51 39.96 -12.51 -11.71
CA GLU A 51 38.75 -12.02 -11.06
C GLU A 51 38.94 -10.65 -10.38
N ALA A 52 40.17 -10.24 -10.13
CA ALA A 52 40.48 -8.92 -9.60
C ALA A 52 40.06 -7.78 -10.57
N ASP A 53 40.18 -7.99 -11.87
CA ASP A 53 39.77 -7.00 -12.88
C ASP A 53 38.24 -6.84 -12.93
N ILE A 54 37.47 -7.88 -12.65
CA ILE A 54 36.02 -7.84 -12.57
C ILE A 54 35.60 -6.99 -11.36
N ILE A 55 36.23 -7.19 -10.22
CA ILE A 55 35.97 -6.44 -8.98
C ILE A 55 36.35 -4.97 -9.15
N VAL A 56 37.48 -4.65 -9.80
CA VAL A 56 37.87 -3.26 -10.13
C VAL A 56 36.87 -2.59 -11.05
N ASN A 57 36.32 -3.31 -12.02
CA ASN A 57 35.31 -2.78 -12.92
C ASN A 57 33.97 -2.53 -12.21
N GLU A 58 33.58 -3.37 -11.24
CA GLU A 58 32.40 -3.13 -10.40
C GLU A 58 32.58 -1.91 -9.46
N ILE A 59 33.74 -1.73 -8.84
CA ILE A 59 34.07 -0.59 -8.00
C ILE A 59 34.10 0.72 -8.80
N ASN A 60 34.56 0.67 -10.06
CA ASN A 60 34.57 1.84 -10.96
C ASN A 60 33.18 2.18 -11.54
N GLY A 61 32.18 1.35 -11.28
CA GLY A 61 30.82 1.49 -11.77
C GLY A 61 30.66 1.03 -13.23
N PRO A 62 29.42 0.93 -13.72
CA PRO A 62 29.12 0.39 -15.02
C PRO A 62 29.75 1.25 -16.14
N SER A 63 30.16 0.61 -17.24
CA SER A 63 30.87 1.21 -18.37
C SER A 63 30.12 2.36 -19.07
N TRP A 64 28.81 2.51 -18.80
CA TRP A 64 27.97 3.61 -19.28
C TRP A 64 27.89 4.81 -18.31
N SER A 65 28.51 4.71 -17.13
CA SER A 65 28.59 5.84 -16.19
C SER A 65 29.46 6.96 -16.79
N PRO A 66 28.99 8.21 -16.83
CA PRO A 66 29.78 9.30 -17.42
C PRO A 66 31.09 9.50 -16.64
N SER A 67 32.21 9.19 -17.28
CA SER A 67 33.57 9.30 -16.74
C SER A 67 34.06 10.75 -16.63
N LYS A 68 33.26 11.66 -16.06
CA LYS A 68 33.77 12.94 -15.57
C LYS A 68 34.36 12.72 -14.19
N LYS A 69 35.62 12.32 -14.14
CA LYS A 69 36.43 12.42 -12.93
C LYS A 69 36.47 13.91 -12.56
N VAL A 70 35.65 14.31 -11.60
CA VAL A 70 35.83 15.60 -10.94
C VAL A 70 37.17 15.49 -10.19
N SER A 71 38.20 16.16 -10.68
CA SER A 71 39.51 16.09 -10.09
C SER A 71 39.43 16.68 -8.69
N ILE A 72 39.65 15.84 -7.67
CA ILE A 72 39.70 16.25 -6.24
C ILE A 72 40.70 17.38 -5.99
N LYS A 73 41.73 17.55 -6.85
CA LYS A 73 42.67 18.67 -6.81
C LYS A 73 42.00 20.05 -7.01
N LYS A 74 40.85 20.14 -7.63
CA LYS A 74 40.08 21.38 -7.79
C LYS A 74 39.28 21.75 -6.54
N LEU A 75 38.96 20.77 -5.70
CA LEU A 75 38.26 21.00 -4.43
C LEU A 75 39.20 21.42 -3.28
N GLN A 76 40.48 21.00 -3.31
CA GLN A 76 41.46 21.43 -2.31
C GLN A 76 41.94 22.87 -2.48
N ASN A 77 41.89 23.42 -3.70
CA ASN A 77 42.24 24.83 -3.96
C ASN A 77 41.08 25.81 -3.71
N LEU A 78 39.86 25.33 -3.32
CA LEU A 78 38.74 26.20 -2.94
C LEU A 78 38.74 26.58 -1.45
N ASN A 79 39.65 26.01 -0.63
CA ASN A 79 39.71 26.28 0.80
C ASN A 79 40.65 27.41 1.22
N ASN A 80 41.30 28.11 0.31
CA ASN A 80 42.24 29.21 0.61
C ASN A 80 41.83 30.56 0.02
N GLY A 81 40.52 30.78 -0.17
CA GLY A 81 39.99 32.11 -0.50
C GLY A 81 39.08 32.59 0.62
N ASN A 82 39.23 33.86 1.03
CA ASN A 82 38.29 34.51 1.94
C ASN A 82 36.87 34.16 1.57
N GLU A 83 36.19 33.29 2.36
CA GLU A 83 34.77 32.98 2.16
C GLU A 83 33.99 34.29 2.38
N ASN A 84 33.51 34.89 1.32
CA ASN A 84 32.58 36.00 1.38
C ASN A 84 31.33 35.54 2.15
N GLN A 85 30.83 36.36 3.07
CA GLN A 85 29.61 36.09 3.84
C GLN A 85 28.43 35.64 2.93
N GLY A 86 28.39 36.13 1.69
CA GLY A 86 27.39 35.72 0.70
C GLY A 86 27.48 34.25 0.24
N GLU A 87 28.69 33.69 0.16
CA GLU A 87 28.91 32.28 -0.20
C GLU A 87 28.53 31.31 0.92
N LEU A 88 28.80 31.66 2.16
CA LEU A 88 28.38 30.92 3.36
C LEU A 88 26.85 30.88 3.50
N VAL A 89 26.18 32.01 3.29
CA VAL A 89 24.71 32.10 3.30
C VAL A 89 24.12 31.26 2.18
N SER A 90 24.69 31.25 0.98
CA SER A 90 24.26 30.43 -0.14
C SER A 90 24.43 28.92 0.13
N LYS A 91 25.58 28.51 0.68
CA LYS A 91 25.86 27.12 1.06
C LYS A 91 24.88 26.62 2.14
N GLN A 92 24.62 27.42 3.16
CA GLN A 92 23.68 27.11 4.24
C GLN A 92 22.23 27.03 3.72
N SER A 93 21.81 27.92 2.85
CA SER A 93 20.49 27.91 2.23
C SER A 93 20.30 26.65 1.40
N ASN A 94 21.26 26.24 0.58
CA ASN A 94 21.22 25.01 -0.21
C ASN A 94 21.18 23.76 0.70
N ALA A 95 21.97 23.74 1.78
CA ALA A 95 21.96 22.64 2.74
C ALA A 95 20.58 22.49 3.41
N ASN A 96 19.94 23.59 3.80
CA ASN A 96 18.60 23.56 4.40
C ASN A 96 17.53 23.07 3.42
N SER A 97 17.63 23.43 2.14
CA SER A 97 16.75 22.92 1.08
C SER A 97 16.86 21.40 0.94
N ILE A 98 18.07 20.87 0.89
CA ILE A 98 18.30 19.41 0.79
C ILE A 98 17.75 18.69 2.02
N LYS A 99 17.99 19.19 3.22
CA LYS A 99 17.48 18.63 4.47
C LYS A 99 15.94 18.62 4.53
N ALA A 100 15.31 19.73 4.12
CA ALA A 100 13.85 19.85 4.07
C ALA A 100 13.24 18.84 3.06
N VAL A 101 13.84 18.71 1.88
CA VAL A 101 13.40 17.73 0.87
C VAL A 101 13.58 16.30 1.37
N ALA A 102 14.66 15.98 2.08
CA ALA A 102 14.87 14.68 2.69
C ALA A 102 13.79 14.37 3.74
N MET A 103 13.47 15.31 4.62
CA MET A 103 12.38 15.19 5.59
C MET A 103 11.01 14.97 4.90
N ILE A 104 10.69 15.75 3.87
CA ILE A 104 9.46 15.56 3.07
C ILE A 104 9.39 14.14 2.50
N ARG A 105 10.50 13.62 2.00
CA ARG A 105 10.57 12.26 1.48
C ARG A 105 10.33 11.22 2.57
N SER A 106 10.84 11.40 3.78
CA SER A 106 10.59 10.50 4.90
C SER A 106 9.11 10.43 5.27
N TYR A 107 8.41 11.57 5.30
CA TYR A 107 6.95 11.58 5.52
C TYR A 107 6.18 10.87 4.42
N ARG A 108 6.57 11.03 3.16
CA ARG A 108 5.95 10.30 2.02
C ARG A 108 6.13 8.80 2.13
N GLN A 109 7.24 8.34 2.72
CA GLN A 109 7.55 6.92 2.90
C GLN A 109 6.96 6.33 4.16
N ARG A 110 6.96 7.07 5.28
CA ARG A 110 6.71 6.52 6.62
C ARG A 110 5.66 7.27 7.44
N GLY A 111 5.09 8.35 6.90
CA GLY A 111 4.06 9.14 7.61
C GLY A 111 2.85 8.30 8.03
N HIS A 112 2.47 7.29 7.25
CA HIS A 112 1.39 6.36 7.56
C HIS A 112 1.61 5.58 8.86
N LEU A 113 2.86 5.35 9.28
CA LEU A 113 3.19 4.61 10.51
C LEU A 113 2.78 5.36 11.80
N ILE A 114 2.61 6.68 11.71
CA ILE A 114 2.15 7.51 12.82
C ILE A 114 0.77 8.13 12.55
N ALA A 115 0.09 7.68 11.50
CA ALA A 115 -1.27 8.09 11.20
C ALA A 115 -2.26 7.45 12.20
N LYS A 116 -3.37 8.13 12.44
CA LYS A 116 -4.43 7.67 13.34
C LYS A 116 -5.31 6.64 12.64
N LEU A 117 -4.82 5.40 12.53
CA LEU A 117 -5.46 4.31 11.77
C LEU A 117 -6.09 3.23 12.64
N ASP A 118 -5.89 3.29 13.95
CA ASP A 118 -6.42 2.32 14.89
C ASP A 118 -7.39 3.00 15.87
N PRO A 119 -8.69 2.93 15.60
CA PRO A 119 -9.71 3.55 16.48
C PRO A 119 -9.81 2.86 17.84
N LEU A 120 -9.38 1.58 17.93
CA LEU A 120 -9.42 0.83 19.18
C LEU A 120 -8.21 1.10 20.07
N GLY A 121 -7.17 1.79 19.57
CA GLY A 121 -5.97 2.13 20.32
C GLY A 121 -5.12 0.91 20.75
N LEU A 122 -5.25 -0.22 20.04
CA LEU A 122 -4.51 -1.46 20.32
C LEU A 122 -3.06 -1.39 19.82
N LEU A 123 -2.80 -0.58 18.80
CA LEU A 123 -1.49 -0.36 18.23
C LEU A 123 -0.92 0.98 18.70
N LYS A 124 0.27 0.95 19.27
CA LYS A 124 1.00 2.18 19.61
C LYS A 124 1.94 2.54 18.47
N ALA A 125 1.89 3.78 18.02
CA ALA A 125 2.85 4.30 17.06
C ALA A 125 4.22 4.44 17.74
N ASP A 126 5.25 3.93 17.07
CA ASP A 126 6.63 4.09 17.51
C ASP A 126 7.12 5.51 17.25
N TYR A 127 8.10 5.96 18.05
CA TYR A 127 8.81 7.19 17.75
C TYR A 127 9.71 6.98 16.53
N LEU A 128 9.48 7.76 15.48
CA LEU A 128 10.26 7.70 14.24
C LEU A 128 11.11 8.95 14.11
N GLU A 129 12.40 8.80 14.41
CA GLU A 129 13.37 9.91 14.44
C GLU A 129 13.38 10.69 13.12
N GLU A 130 13.29 10.01 11.98
CA GLU A 130 13.32 10.65 10.65
C GLU A 130 12.07 11.46 10.30
N LEU A 131 11.04 11.48 11.14
CA LEU A 131 9.89 12.38 11.00
C LEU A 131 10.02 13.65 11.84
N HIS A 132 11.15 13.83 12.52
CA HIS A 132 11.41 14.99 13.37
C HIS A 132 12.49 15.90 12.74
N PRO A 133 12.25 17.22 12.64
CA PRO A 133 13.20 18.15 12.02
C PRO A 133 14.57 18.19 12.70
N GLU A 134 14.60 17.90 13.99
CA GLU A 134 15.83 17.88 14.79
C GLU A 134 16.83 16.85 14.26
N SER A 135 16.37 15.71 13.73
CA SER A 135 17.23 14.68 13.14
C SER A 135 17.93 15.15 11.85
N TYR A 136 17.40 16.18 11.21
CA TYR A 136 18.00 16.85 10.06
C TYR A 136 18.85 18.05 10.46
N GLY A 137 18.98 18.31 11.79
CA GLY A 137 19.78 19.41 12.34
C GLY A 137 19.09 20.78 12.25
N PHE A 138 17.75 20.82 12.14
CA PHE A 138 16.98 22.06 12.29
C PHE A 138 16.76 22.36 13.77
N LYS A 139 17.09 23.59 14.19
CA LYS A 139 16.80 24.07 15.54
C LYS A 139 15.42 24.72 15.58
N LYS A 140 14.75 24.68 16.73
CA LYS A 140 13.39 25.23 16.89
C LYS A 140 13.29 26.72 16.55
N GLU A 141 14.35 27.47 16.80
CA GLU A 141 14.44 28.89 16.49
C GLU A 141 14.43 29.17 14.98
N GLU A 142 14.83 28.18 14.18
CA GLU A 142 14.92 28.28 12.71
C GLU A 142 13.63 27.84 12.00
N TYR A 143 12.61 27.28 12.70
CA TYR A 143 11.42 26.69 12.13
C TYR A 143 10.57 27.63 11.30
N ASN A 144 10.67 28.94 11.53
CA ASN A 144 9.93 29.97 10.79
C ASN A 144 10.73 30.56 9.62
N ASN A 145 12.00 30.19 9.46
CA ASN A 145 12.83 30.67 8.36
C ASN A 145 12.35 30.06 7.04
N LYS A 146 12.29 30.89 5.98
CA LYS A 146 11.90 30.45 4.65
C LYS A 146 13.01 29.64 4.00
N ILE A 147 12.66 28.46 3.50
CA ILE A 147 13.53 27.51 2.82
C ILE A 147 13.05 27.40 1.38
N PHE A 148 13.95 27.39 0.43
CA PHE A 148 13.64 27.17 -0.98
C PHE A 148 13.38 25.70 -1.24
N LEU A 149 12.26 25.36 -1.89
CA LEU A 149 11.81 23.99 -2.14
C LEU A 149 11.71 23.63 -3.62
N ASP A 150 11.90 24.59 -4.53
CA ASP A 150 11.83 24.39 -5.99
C ASP A 150 10.57 23.65 -6.47
N GLY A 151 9.41 24.04 -5.95
CA GLY A 151 8.13 23.45 -6.33
C GLY A 151 7.80 22.11 -5.65
N VAL A 152 8.67 21.59 -4.79
CA VAL A 152 8.33 20.43 -3.92
C VAL A 152 7.16 20.82 -3.02
N ILE A 153 6.17 19.91 -2.88
CA ILE A 153 4.88 20.18 -2.23
C ILE A 153 4.08 21.35 -2.85
N ASN A 154 4.31 21.62 -4.15
CA ASN A 154 3.71 22.75 -4.89
C ASN A 154 4.00 24.13 -4.29
N ARG A 155 5.14 24.32 -3.62
CA ARG A 155 5.57 25.59 -3.02
C ARG A 155 6.99 25.90 -3.42
N GLN A 156 7.27 27.16 -3.78
CA GLN A 156 8.64 27.64 -4.06
C GLN A 156 9.44 27.84 -2.77
N TYR A 157 8.81 28.38 -1.76
CA TYR A 157 9.39 28.61 -0.44
C TYR A 157 8.40 28.17 0.64
N SER A 158 8.90 27.61 1.74
CA SER A 158 8.11 27.29 2.92
C SER A 158 9.03 27.26 4.15
N SER A 159 8.44 27.46 5.33
CA SER A 159 9.14 27.25 6.59
C SER A 159 9.00 25.80 7.08
N ILE A 160 9.86 25.36 8.00
CA ILE A 160 9.74 24.03 8.61
C ILE A 160 8.37 23.84 9.29
N SER A 161 7.87 24.89 9.98
CA SER A 161 6.54 24.86 10.61
C SER A 161 5.43 24.61 9.58
N GLU A 162 5.45 25.28 8.44
CA GLU A 162 4.47 25.12 7.36
C GLU A 162 4.60 23.76 6.68
N ILE A 163 5.83 23.26 6.48
CA ILE A 163 6.09 21.94 5.91
C ILE A 163 5.55 20.85 6.82
N LEU A 164 5.84 20.90 8.13
CA LEU A 164 5.35 19.94 9.10
C LEU A 164 3.83 19.92 9.18
N LYS A 165 3.19 21.10 9.21
CA LYS A 165 1.74 21.19 9.19
C LYS A 165 1.17 20.48 7.98
N PHE A 166 1.65 20.79 6.78
CA PHE A 166 1.23 20.17 5.54
C PHE A 166 1.42 18.64 5.55
N LEU A 167 2.62 18.18 5.94
CA LEU A 167 2.95 16.75 5.92
C LEU A 167 2.11 15.95 6.93
N ARG A 168 1.88 16.48 8.12
CA ARG A 168 1.05 15.83 9.13
C ARG A 168 -0.42 15.77 8.72
N GLU A 169 -0.95 16.84 8.11
CA GLU A 169 -2.31 16.83 7.57
C GLU A 169 -2.48 15.80 6.44
N LYS A 170 -1.48 15.66 5.55
CA LYS A 170 -1.57 14.78 4.38
C LYS A 170 -1.24 13.32 4.66
N TYR A 171 -0.28 13.05 5.56
CA TYR A 171 0.29 11.71 5.71
C TYR A 171 0.12 11.08 7.10
N CYS A 172 -0.34 11.86 8.09
CA CYS A 172 -0.43 11.40 9.48
C CYS A 172 -1.80 11.64 10.11
N GLY A 173 -2.83 11.94 9.30
CA GLY A 173 -4.22 12.09 9.73
C GLY A 173 -4.94 10.75 9.91
N SER A 174 -6.25 10.73 9.64
CA SER A 174 -7.08 9.52 9.60
C SER A 174 -6.90 8.71 8.30
N LEU A 175 -6.06 9.16 7.39
CA LEU A 175 -5.68 8.47 6.16
C LEU A 175 -4.18 8.24 6.13
N GLY A 176 -3.76 7.05 5.74
CA GLY A 176 -2.37 6.69 5.49
C GLY A 176 -2.18 6.24 4.04
N PHE A 177 -1.02 6.50 3.47
CA PHE A 177 -0.72 6.19 2.08
C PHE A 177 0.66 5.56 1.95
N GLU A 178 0.73 4.44 1.23
CA GLU A 178 1.99 3.86 0.79
C GLU A 178 2.01 3.72 -0.74
N TYR A 179 2.86 4.48 -1.40
CA TYR A 179 3.05 4.45 -2.85
C TYR A 179 4.51 4.66 -3.25
N MET A 180 5.38 4.95 -2.28
CA MET A 180 6.80 5.25 -2.59
C MET A 180 7.60 4.03 -3.02
N HIS A 181 7.08 2.82 -2.79
CA HIS A 181 7.66 1.55 -3.25
C HIS A 181 7.35 1.25 -4.73
N ILE A 182 6.42 2.00 -5.36
CA ILE A 182 6.11 1.86 -6.79
C ILE A 182 7.32 2.30 -7.61
N SER A 183 7.86 1.40 -8.45
CA SER A 183 9.06 1.68 -9.24
C SER A 183 8.78 2.63 -10.41
N ASN A 184 7.58 2.55 -11.02
CA ASN A 184 7.17 3.45 -12.11
C ASN A 184 7.06 4.91 -11.65
N PRO A 185 7.91 5.83 -12.12
CA PRO A 185 7.93 7.21 -11.64
C PRO A 185 6.68 8.01 -12.04
N THR A 186 6.05 7.68 -13.17
CA THR A 186 4.83 8.36 -13.64
C THR A 186 3.64 8.00 -12.77
N GLU A 187 3.50 6.72 -12.44
CA GLU A 187 2.46 6.22 -11.56
C GLU A 187 2.64 6.76 -10.13
N ARG A 188 3.85 6.67 -9.59
CA ARG A 188 4.18 7.24 -8.28
C ARG A 188 3.91 8.74 -8.19
N LYS A 189 4.22 9.50 -9.27
CA LYS A 189 3.89 10.93 -9.37
C LYS A 189 2.39 11.15 -9.36
N TRP A 190 1.62 10.31 -10.06
CA TRP A 190 0.18 10.41 -10.15
C TRP A 190 -0.49 10.27 -8.76
N PHE A 191 -0.05 9.30 -7.95
CA PHE A 191 -0.54 9.13 -6.58
C PHE A 191 -0.13 10.30 -5.69
N ARG A 192 1.13 10.70 -5.73
CA ARG A 192 1.62 11.84 -4.96
C ARG A 192 0.81 13.10 -5.22
N ASP A 193 0.61 13.43 -6.49
CA ASP A 193 -0.09 14.66 -6.87
C ASP A 193 -1.56 14.63 -6.39
N ARG A 194 -2.19 13.46 -6.32
CA ARG A 194 -3.54 13.30 -5.76
C ARG A 194 -3.58 13.43 -4.24
N VAL A 195 -2.69 12.77 -3.54
CA VAL A 195 -2.60 12.86 -2.08
C VAL A 195 -2.33 14.30 -1.64
N GLU A 196 -1.38 14.96 -2.26
CA GLU A 196 -0.94 16.30 -1.85
C GLU A 196 -1.92 17.41 -2.27
N LYS A 197 -2.80 17.16 -3.26
CA LYS A 197 -3.84 18.12 -3.71
C LYS A 197 -5.25 17.78 -3.21
N ALA A 198 -5.40 16.84 -2.29
CA ALA A 198 -6.71 16.37 -1.82
C ALA A 198 -7.55 17.41 -1.06
N ASP A 199 -7.00 18.61 -0.77
CA ASP A 199 -7.75 19.70 -0.11
C ASP A 199 -8.90 20.25 -0.95
N ASP A 200 -8.88 19.99 -2.26
CA ASP A 200 -9.94 20.42 -3.19
C ASP A 200 -11.20 19.54 -3.10
N PHE A 201 -11.12 18.39 -2.38
CA PHE A 201 -12.25 17.48 -2.26
C PHE A 201 -13.12 17.86 -1.05
N LYS A 202 -14.30 18.43 -1.33
CA LYS A 202 -15.31 18.74 -0.32
C LYS A 202 -16.59 17.98 -0.63
N PHE A 203 -17.11 17.26 0.35
CA PHE A 203 -18.43 16.66 0.24
C PHE A 203 -19.49 17.77 0.18
N THR A 204 -20.41 17.66 -0.79
CA THR A 204 -21.63 18.47 -0.82
C THR A 204 -22.55 18.06 0.33
N GLN A 205 -23.50 18.92 0.71
CA GLN A 205 -24.48 18.58 1.73
C GLN A 205 -25.25 17.30 1.37
N ASN A 206 -25.73 17.20 0.14
CA ASN A 206 -26.42 16.00 -0.36
C ASN A 206 -25.52 14.74 -0.31
N GLY A 207 -24.22 14.90 -0.55
CA GLY A 207 -23.24 13.81 -0.44
C GLY A 207 -23.10 13.31 1.00
N LYS A 208 -23.03 14.23 1.96
CA LYS A 208 -22.99 13.87 3.40
C LYS A 208 -24.26 13.17 3.85
N GLU A 209 -25.43 13.66 3.43
CA GLU A 209 -26.73 13.04 3.73
C GLU A 209 -26.84 11.63 3.12
N ALA A 210 -26.34 11.46 1.88
CA ALA A 210 -26.32 10.13 1.25
C ALA A 210 -25.43 9.14 2.00
N ILE A 211 -24.25 9.57 2.48
CA ILE A 211 -23.36 8.76 3.30
C ILE A 211 -24.04 8.40 4.62
N LEU A 212 -24.58 9.39 5.35
CA LEU A 212 -25.27 9.16 6.62
C LEU A 212 -26.44 8.18 6.47
N LYS A 213 -27.24 8.36 5.41
CA LYS A 213 -28.36 7.45 5.09
C LYS A 213 -27.87 6.00 4.92
N LYS A 214 -26.76 5.80 4.23
CA LYS A 214 -26.18 4.47 4.01
C LYS A 214 -25.62 3.87 5.28
N LEU A 215 -24.99 4.66 6.15
CA LEU A 215 -24.52 4.21 7.47
C LEU A 215 -25.71 3.76 8.35
N ILE A 216 -26.77 4.59 8.44
CA ILE A 216 -27.97 4.23 9.19
C ILE A 216 -28.64 2.96 8.63
N GLN A 217 -28.68 2.80 7.31
CA GLN A 217 -29.23 1.57 6.70
C GLN A 217 -28.39 0.35 7.04
N ALA A 218 -27.06 0.46 6.97
CA ALA A 218 -26.14 -0.64 7.26
C ALA A 218 -26.23 -1.07 8.72
N GLU A 219 -26.10 -0.14 9.66
CA GLU A 219 -26.15 -0.39 11.09
C GLU A 219 -27.55 -0.87 11.51
N GLY A 220 -28.60 -0.19 11.07
CA GLY A 220 -29.98 -0.54 11.40
C GLY A 220 -30.38 -1.93 10.94
N PHE A 221 -29.91 -2.36 9.75
CA PHE A 221 -30.12 -3.72 9.27
C PHE A 221 -29.45 -4.76 10.19
N GLU A 222 -28.21 -4.55 10.57
CA GLU A 222 -27.49 -5.49 11.44
C GLU A 222 -28.06 -5.52 12.87
N LYS A 223 -28.42 -4.36 13.44
CA LYS A 223 -29.12 -4.27 14.73
C LYS A 223 -30.46 -4.99 14.70
N PHE A 224 -31.23 -4.85 13.61
CA PHE A 224 -32.49 -5.58 13.45
C PHE A 224 -32.26 -7.10 13.42
N LEU A 225 -31.28 -7.59 12.63
CA LEU A 225 -30.93 -8.99 12.60
C LEU A 225 -30.44 -9.50 13.97
N HIS A 226 -29.70 -8.69 14.71
CA HIS A 226 -29.24 -9.03 16.04
C HIS A 226 -30.39 -9.25 17.02
N THR A 227 -31.36 -8.36 16.99
CA THR A 227 -32.53 -8.42 17.87
C THR A 227 -33.50 -9.52 17.49
N LYS A 228 -33.73 -9.72 16.18
CA LYS A 228 -34.77 -10.65 15.69
C LYS A 228 -34.30 -12.09 15.64
N TYR A 229 -33.03 -12.33 15.32
CA TYR A 229 -32.47 -13.68 15.10
C TYR A 229 -31.34 -13.98 16.08
N VAL A 230 -31.67 -13.99 17.38
CA VAL A 230 -30.75 -14.30 18.46
C VAL A 230 -30.15 -15.68 18.29
N GLY A 231 -28.84 -15.80 18.53
CA GLY A 231 -28.10 -17.07 18.42
C GLY A 231 -27.75 -17.52 16.99
N THR A 232 -28.28 -16.86 15.97
CA THR A 232 -27.94 -17.18 14.56
C THR A 232 -26.64 -16.45 14.15
N LYS A 233 -25.74 -17.14 13.46
CA LYS A 233 -24.55 -16.50 12.87
C LYS A 233 -24.98 -15.45 11.85
N ARG A 234 -24.47 -14.21 11.97
CA ARG A 234 -24.81 -13.08 11.10
C ARG A 234 -23.62 -12.50 10.36
N PHE A 235 -22.43 -12.65 10.93
CA PHE A 235 -21.18 -12.10 10.40
C PHE A 235 -21.29 -10.63 9.99
N GLY A 236 -21.70 -9.77 10.93
CA GLY A 236 -21.87 -8.35 10.72
C GLY A 236 -20.57 -7.60 10.45
N LEU A 237 -20.72 -6.33 10.06
CA LEU A 237 -19.59 -5.42 9.88
C LEU A 237 -19.11 -4.88 11.23
N ASP A 238 -20.03 -4.64 12.18
CA ASP A 238 -19.77 -4.22 13.55
C ASP A 238 -18.58 -3.23 13.67
N GLY A 239 -18.82 -1.94 13.39
CA GLY A 239 -17.80 -0.89 13.36
C GLY A 239 -17.14 -0.66 12.00
N GLY A 240 -17.45 -1.47 10.97
CA GLY A 240 -16.98 -1.33 9.59
C GLY A 240 -18.09 -0.94 8.61
N GLU A 241 -19.17 -0.28 9.07
CA GLU A 241 -20.34 0.07 8.24
C GLU A 241 -20.01 1.04 7.12
N SER A 242 -18.92 1.80 7.24
CA SER A 242 -18.39 2.67 6.19
C SER A 242 -18.03 1.93 4.89
N LEU A 243 -17.85 0.61 4.94
CA LEU A 243 -17.73 -0.23 3.73
C LEU A 243 -18.90 -0.03 2.76
N ILE A 244 -20.13 0.13 3.27
CA ILE A 244 -21.33 0.25 2.44
C ILE A 244 -21.34 1.54 1.61
N PRO A 245 -21.21 2.76 2.21
CA PRO A 245 -21.09 3.97 1.40
C PRO A 245 -19.82 4.00 0.54
N ALA A 246 -18.71 3.38 0.97
CA ALA A 246 -17.50 3.28 0.16
C ALA A 246 -17.73 2.48 -1.13
N LEU A 247 -18.36 1.31 -1.04
CA LEU A 247 -18.73 0.50 -2.21
C LEU A 247 -19.67 1.26 -3.16
N GLU A 248 -20.70 1.93 -2.61
CA GLU A 248 -21.60 2.76 -3.40
C GLU A 248 -20.84 3.84 -4.17
N GLN A 249 -19.90 4.52 -3.53
CA GLN A 249 -19.11 5.56 -4.16
C GLN A 249 -18.15 5.01 -5.22
N ILE A 250 -17.52 3.86 -4.97
CA ILE A 250 -16.66 3.19 -5.96
C ILE A 250 -17.47 2.81 -7.21
N ILE A 251 -18.66 2.23 -7.04
CA ILE A 251 -19.52 1.83 -8.15
C ILE A 251 -20.02 3.06 -8.92
N LYS A 252 -20.41 4.13 -8.21
CA LYS A 252 -20.83 5.41 -8.81
C LYS A 252 -19.73 6.02 -9.67
N ILE A 253 -18.51 6.16 -9.13
CA ILE A 253 -17.37 6.72 -9.87
C ILE A 253 -16.98 5.80 -11.03
N GLY A 254 -17.06 4.48 -10.83
CA GLY A 254 -16.87 3.50 -11.89
C GLY A 254 -17.84 3.76 -13.06
N GLY A 255 -19.13 3.94 -12.80
CA GLY A 255 -20.13 4.25 -13.81
C GLY A 255 -19.84 5.57 -14.55
N GLN A 256 -19.48 6.62 -13.82
CA GLN A 256 -19.05 7.90 -14.41
C GLN A 256 -17.79 7.72 -15.29
N SER A 257 -16.93 6.78 -14.96
CA SER A 257 -15.72 6.40 -15.72
C SER A 257 -16.01 5.38 -16.84
N LYS A 258 -17.28 5.12 -17.16
CA LYS A 258 -17.74 4.19 -18.22
C LYS A 258 -17.56 2.71 -17.90
N VAL A 259 -17.38 2.33 -16.66
CA VAL A 259 -17.44 0.94 -16.21
C VAL A 259 -18.87 0.41 -16.45
N LYS A 260 -18.98 -0.77 -16.99
CA LYS A 260 -20.25 -1.45 -17.32
C LYS A 260 -20.61 -2.53 -16.33
N GLU A 261 -19.60 -3.25 -15.83
CA GLU A 261 -19.80 -4.32 -14.86
C GLU A 261 -18.81 -4.24 -13.70
N VAL A 262 -19.29 -4.53 -12.50
CA VAL A 262 -18.47 -4.70 -11.30
C VAL A 262 -18.70 -6.12 -10.78
N LYS A 263 -17.61 -6.86 -10.63
CA LYS A 263 -17.60 -8.20 -10.06
C LYS A 263 -17.08 -8.15 -8.64
N ILE A 264 -17.90 -8.57 -7.67
CA ILE A 264 -17.53 -8.56 -6.25
C ILE A 264 -17.28 -9.99 -5.78
N GLY A 265 -16.14 -10.20 -5.11
CA GLY A 265 -15.87 -11.40 -4.32
C GLY A 265 -15.66 -11.02 -2.87
N MET A 266 -16.24 -11.79 -1.96
CA MET A 266 -16.05 -11.54 -0.53
C MET A 266 -16.37 -12.79 0.29
N SER A 267 -15.77 -12.85 1.48
CA SER A 267 -16.13 -13.84 2.49
C SER A 267 -17.49 -13.50 3.15
N HIS A 268 -17.77 -14.14 4.27
CA HIS A 268 -19.04 -14.02 4.98
C HIS A 268 -19.22 -12.67 5.74
N ARG A 269 -18.12 -12.01 6.18
CA ARG A 269 -18.21 -10.77 6.98
C ARG A 269 -18.78 -9.61 6.17
N GLY A 270 -19.90 -9.07 6.66
CA GLY A 270 -20.63 -7.99 5.98
C GLY A 270 -21.41 -8.42 4.73
N ARG A 271 -21.39 -9.71 4.35
CA ARG A 271 -21.99 -10.18 3.10
C ARG A 271 -23.50 -9.92 3.03
N LEU A 272 -24.24 -10.16 4.12
CA LEU A 272 -25.68 -9.86 4.16
C LEU A 272 -25.97 -8.38 3.97
N ASN A 273 -25.13 -7.53 4.53
CA ASN A 273 -25.25 -6.08 4.39
C ASN A 273 -24.96 -5.64 2.93
N VAL A 274 -23.93 -6.19 2.31
CA VAL A 274 -23.62 -5.94 0.89
C VAL A 274 -24.77 -6.42 0.00
N LEU A 275 -25.33 -7.62 0.23
CA LEU A 275 -26.51 -8.15 -0.48
C LEU A 275 -27.70 -7.18 -0.37
N ALA A 276 -28.01 -6.70 0.83
CA ALA A 276 -29.14 -5.81 1.07
C ALA A 276 -28.93 -4.40 0.54
N ASN A 277 -27.83 -3.74 0.97
CA ASN A 277 -27.65 -2.31 0.81
C ASN A 277 -26.84 -1.91 -0.43
N VAL A 278 -26.08 -2.83 -1.03
CA VAL A 278 -25.33 -2.59 -2.28
C VAL A 278 -26.01 -3.28 -3.46
N LEU A 279 -26.31 -4.60 -3.37
CA LEU A 279 -26.98 -5.37 -4.43
C LEU A 279 -28.49 -5.17 -4.45
N GLN A 280 -29.07 -4.52 -3.45
CA GLN A 280 -30.51 -4.28 -3.33
C GLN A 280 -31.38 -5.58 -3.30
N LYS A 281 -30.81 -6.66 -2.77
CA LYS A 281 -31.60 -7.89 -2.49
C LYS A 281 -32.68 -7.54 -1.47
N SER A 282 -33.92 -7.90 -1.74
CA SER A 282 -35.04 -7.51 -0.86
C SER A 282 -34.88 -8.07 0.56
N TYR A 283 -35.14 -7.27 1.56
CA TYR A 283 -35.14 -7.70 2.97
C TYR A 283 -36.06 -8.90 3.20
N LYS A 284 -37.24 -8.92 2.57
CA LYS A 284 -38.18 -10.03 2.66
C LYS A 284 -37.53 -11.35 2.27
N ARG A 285 -36.75 -11.37 1.18
CA ARG A 285 -36.06 -12.59 0.73
C ARG A 285 -34.98 -13.00 1.74
N ILE A 286 -34.21 -12.07 2.24
CA ILE A 286 -33.19 -12.33 3.26
C ILE A 286 -33.83 -12.88 4.55
N PHE A 287 -34.95 -12.30 5.00
CA PHE A 287 -35.61 -12.74 6.22
C PHE A 287 -36.26 -14.10 6.07
N ASN A 288 -36.81 -14.43 4.90
CA ASN A 288 -37.33 -15.79 4.60
C ASN A 288 -36.21 -16.85 4.66
N GLU A 289 -35.00 -16.49 4.16
CA GLU A 289 -33.83 -17.38 4.27
C GLU A 289 -33.42 -17.59 5.76
N PHE A 290 -33.62 -16.59 6.64
CA PHE A 290 -33.41 -16.73 8.08
C PHE A 290 -34.51 -17.60 8.73
N ALA A 291 -35.75 -17.48 8.30
CA ALA A 291 -36.89 -18.27 8.82
C ALA A 291 -36.85 -19.73 8.39
N GLY A 292 -35.97 -20.08 7.48
CA GLY A 292 -35.95 -21.44 6.90
C GLY A 292 -37.08 -21.69 5.90
N GLU A 293 -37.82 -20.66 5.53
CA GLU A 293 -38.84 -20.69 4.48
C GLU A 293 -38.18 -20.63 3.09
N ILE A 294 -37.35 -21.61 2.80
CA ILE A 294 -36.87 -21.84 1.44
C ILE A 294 -38.06 -22.31 0.63
N SER A 295 -38.48 -21.51 -0.35
CA SER A 295 -39.57 -21.92 -1.24
C SER A 295 -39.09 -23.12 -2.04
N SER A 296 -39.55 -24.30 -1.65
CA SER A 296 -39.21 -25.61 -2.20
C SER A 296 -39.65 -25.82 -3.66
N LYS A 297 -39.63 -24.79 -4.50
CA LYS A 297 -40.21 -24.82 -5.85
C LYS A 297 -39.27 -24.43 -6.99
N SER A 298 -37.97 -24.22 -6.74
CA SER A 298 -37.02 -24.13 -7.86
C SER A 298 -35.99 -25.26 -7.72
N GLU A 299 -35.82 -26.03 -8.80
CA GLU A 299 -34.79 -27.07 -8.92
C GLU A 299 -33.35 -26.53 -8.73
N ASP A 300 -33.18 -25.18 -8.68
CA ASP A 300 -31.93 -24.47 -8.47
C ASP A 300 -31.63 -24.19 -6.99
N ASP A 301 -32.43 -24.67 -6.05
CA ASP A 301 -32.22 -24.42 -4.63
C ASP A 301 -31.19 -25.41 -4.06
N THR A 302 -29.94 -25.07 -4.11
CA THR A 302 -28.80 -25.92 -3.77
C THR A 302 -28.68 -26.26 -2.27
N GLY A 303 -29.60 -25.78 -1.42
CA GLY A 303 -29.54 -25.99 0.02
C GLY A 303 -28.32 -25.33 0.70
N ASP A 304 -27.62 -24.44 0.00
CA ASP A 304 -26.43 -23.78 0.52
C ASP A 304 -26.80 -22.74 1.60
N VAL A 305 -25.82 -22.43 2.46
CA VAL A 305 -26.03 -21.51 3.56
C VAL A 305 -26.14 -20.07 3.04
N LYS A 306 -27.06 -19.31 3.63
CA LYS A 306 -27.38 -17.92 3.23
C LYS A 306 -26.19 -16.96 3.08
N TYR A 307 -25.07 -17.24 3.74
CA TYR A 307 -23.85 -16.40 3.66
C TYR A 307 -22.96 -16.74 2.46
N HIS A 308 -23.28 -17.78 1.70
CA HIS A 308 -22.53 -18.19 0.51
C HIS A 308 -23.21 -17.71 -0.78
N LEU A 309 -24.50 -17.44 -0.72
CA LEU A 309 -25.30 -17.07 -1.88
C LEU A 309 -24.83 -15.77 -2.51
N GLY A 310 -24.79 -15.76 -3.84
CA GLY A 310 -24.56 -14.58 -4.66
C GLY A 310 -25.83 -13.81 -5.00
N ALA A 311 -25.66 -12.72 -5.70
CA ALA A 311 -26.73 -11.94 -6.29
C ALA A 311 -26.18 -11.03 -7.38
N SER A 312 -27.07 -10.55 -8.27
CA SER A 312 -26.72 -9.48 -9.19
C SER A 312 -27.84 -8.48 -9.32
N SER A 313 -27.52 -7.23 -9.63
CA SER A 313 -28.47 -6.16 -9.88
C SER A 313 -27.88 -5.11 -10.81
N ASN A 314 -28.78 -4.42 -11.53
CA ASN A 314 -28.39 -3.22 -12.26
C ASN A 314 -28.55 -2.03 -11.35
N ARG A 315 -27.47 -1.25 -11.21
CA ARG A 315 -27.43 -0.04 -10.42
C ARG A 315 -27.35 1.17 -11.36
N GLU A 316 -28.04 2.24 -10.98
CA GLU A 316 -28.02 3.47 -11.74
C GLU A 316 -27.56 4.62 -10.86
N PHE A 317 -26.58 5.39 -11.36
CA PHE A 317 -26.00 6.54 -10.69
C PHE A 317 -25.84 7.68 -11.71
N ASP A 318 -26.54 8.76 -11.50
CA ASP A 318 -26.45 9.96 -12.35
C ASP A 318 -26.63 9.64 -13.86
N GLY A 319 -27.58 8.73 -14.20
CA GLY A 319 -27.83 8.26 -15.57
C GLY A 319 -26.86 7.21 -16.10
N ASN A 320 -25.88 6.77 -15.29
CA ASN A 320 -24.96 5.69 -15.67
C ASN A 320 -25.43 4.35 -15.07
N GLN A 321 -25.64 3.38 -15.94
CA GLN A 321 -25.99 2.01 -15.51
C GLN A 321 -24.74 1.16 -15.36
N VAL A 322 -24.64 0.46 -14.22
CA VAL A 322 -23.57 -0.47 -13.90
C VAL A 322 -24.19 -1.78 -13.43
N HIS A 323 -23.85 -2.89 -14.07
CA HIS A 323 -24.24 -4.22 -13.60
C HIS A 323 -23.30 -4.65 -12.48
N VAL A 324 -23.85 -4.89 -11.28
CA VAL A 324 -23.08 -5.32 -10.12
C VAL A 324 -23.45 -6.75 -9.77
N SER A 325 -22.46 -7.61 -9.61
CA SER A 325 -22.68 -9.00 -9.22
C SER A 325 -21.73 -9.43 -8.10
N LEU A 326 -22.30 -10.08 -7.09
CA LEU A 326 -21.57 -10.73 -6.01
C LEU A 326 -21.52 -12.23 -6.31
N THR A 327 -20.31 -12.75 -6.46
CA THR A 327 -20.07 -14.16 -6.75
C THR A 327 -20.38 -15.02 -5.51
N ASP A 328 -20.98 -16.18 -5.72
CA ASP A 328 -21.13 -17.20 -4.69
C ASP A 328 -19.75 -17.60 -4.15
N ASN A 329 -19.64 -17.91 -2.87
CA ASN A 329 -18.38 -18.33 -2.28
C ASN A 329 -18.56 -19.56 -1.37
N PRO A 330 -17.55 -20.42 -1.26
CA PRO A 330 -17.52 -21.47 -0.24
C PRO A 330 -17.13 -20.91 1.13
N SER A 331 -17.17 -21.73 2.18
CA SER A 331 -16.64 -21.37 3.50
C SER A 331 -15.11 -21.25 3.56
N HIS A 332 -14.40 -21.70 2.54
CA HIS A 332 -12.94 -21.56 2.43
C HIS A 332 -12.59 -20.10 2.11
N LEU A 333 -11.98 -19.42 3.07
CA LEU A 333 -11.60 -18.02 2.93
C LEU A 333 -10.64 -17.82 1.75
N GLU A 334 -10.87 -16.76 0.99
CA GLU A 334 -10.08 -16.34 -0.18
C GLU A 334 -10.19 -17.21 -1.43
N ALA A 335 -10.87 -18.38 -1.36
CA ALA A 335 -11.04 -19.26 -2.52
C ALA A 335 -11.84 -18.61 -3.66
N VAL A 336 -12.67 -17.61 -3.36
CA VAL A 336 -13.45 -16.86 -4.36
C VAL A 336 -12.59 -15.90 -5.19
N ASN A 337 -11.39 -15.52 -4.71
CA ASN A 337 -10.55 -14.52 -5.39
C ASN A 337 -10.21 -14.91 -6.84
N PRO A 338 -9.58 -16.07 -7.11
CA PRO A 338 -9.27 -16.46 -8.48
C PRO A 338 -10.54 -16.65 -9.33
N VAL A 339 -11.68 -17.05 -8.73
CA VAL A 339 -12.95 -17.19 -9.43
C VAL A 339 -13.43 -15.84 -9.96
N VAL A 340 -13.44 -14.81 -9.11
CA VAL A 340 -13.86 -13.45 -9.49
C VAL A 340 -12.93 -12.86 -10.54
N LEU A 341 -11.60 -13.05 -10.39
CA LEU A 341 -10.62 -12.60 -11.36
C LEU A 341 -10.84 -13.28 -12.73
N GLY A 342 -11.07 -14.60 -12.74
CA GLY A 342 -11.40 -15.36 -13.94
C GLY A 342 -12.71 -14.91 -14.59
N GLN A 343 -13.77 -14.72 -13.80
CA GLN A 343 -15.04 -14.18 -14.30
C GLN A 343 -14.88 -12.76 -14.88
N THR A 344 -14.13 -11.90 -14.22
CA THR A 344 -13.83 -10.55 -14.73
C THR A 344 -13.12 -10.63 -16.07
N ARG A 345 -12.09 -11.46 -16.18
CA ARG A 345 -11.34 -11.64 -17.43
C ARG A 345 -12.19 -12.19 -18.57
N ALA A 346 -13.10 -13.14 -18.27
CA ALA A 346 -14.06 -13.67 -19.24
C ALA A 346 -15.04 -12.57 -19.70
N LYS A 347 -15.59 -11.78 -18.78
CA LYS A 347 -16.47 -10.67 -19.11
C LYS A 347 -15.79 -9.60 -19.97
N GLN A 348 -14.54 -9.26 -19.66
CA GLN A 348 -13.74 -8.36 -20.50
C GLN A 348 -13.60 -8.90 -21.94
N TYR A 349 -13.41 -10.21 -22.09
CA TYR A 349 -13.34 -10.84 -23.40
C TYR A 349 -14.69 -10.71 -24.14
N PHE A 350 -15.83 -11.02 -23.52
CA PHE A 350 -17.15 -10.89 -24.11
C PHE A 350 -17.51 -9.43 -24.48
N HIS A 351 -17.09 -8.46 -23.65
CA HIS A 351 -17.28 -7.03 -23.95
C HIS A 351 -16.28 -6.47 -24.96
N LYS A 352 -15.38 -7.31 -25.49
CA LYS A 352 -14.26 -6.85 -26.35
C LYS A 352 -13.47 -5.70 -25.68
N ASP A 353 -13.33 -5.78 -24.38
CA ASP A 353 -12.67 -4.76 -23.54
C ASP A 353 -11.14 -4.97 -23.53
N LYS A 354 -10.50 -4.55 -24.61
CA LYS A 354 -9.06 -4.67 -24.77
C LYS A 354 -8.28 -3.83 -23.76
N GLU A 355 -8.82 -2.67 -23.42
CA GLU A 355 -8.22 -1.72 -22.45
C GLU A 355 -8.49 -2.11 -20.98
N ARG A 356 -9.34 -3.10 -20.73
CA ARG A 356 -9.68 -3.63 -19.40
C ARG A 356 -10.20 -2.55 -18.45
N ASN A 357 -11.04 -1.66 -18.97
CA ASN A 357 -11.60 -0.53 -18.25
C ASN A 357 -13.13 -0.53 -18.14
N LYS A 358 -13.81 -1.58 -18.69
CA LYS A 358 -15.27 -1.70 -18.65
C LYS A 358 -15.76 -2.66 -17.57
N VAL A 359 -14.93 -3.61 -17.16
CA VAL A 359 -15.29 -4.60 -16.12
C VAL A 359 -14.21 -4.59 -15.04
N ILE A 360 -14.62 -4.31 -13.80
CA ILE A 360 -13.70 -4.15 -12.66
C ILE A 360 -14.00 -5.23 -11.61
N PRO A 361 -12.97 -5.94 -11.10
CA PRO A 361 -13.10 -6.80 -9.93
C PRO A 361 -12.92 -5.98 -8.64
N ILE A 362 -13.75 -6.29 -7.63
CA ILE A 362 -13.60 -5.84 -6.25
C ILE A 362 -13.54 -7.07 -5.36
N LEU A 363 -12.49 -7.18 -4.56
CA LEU A 363 -12.32 -8.28 -3.61
C LEU A 363 -12.30 -7.71 -2.19
N ILE A 364 -13.17 -8.25 -1.32
CA ILE A 364 -13.31 -7.80 0.06
C ILE A 364 -12.84 -8.90 0.99
N HIS A 365 -11.92 -8.59 1.88
CA HIS A 365 -11.15 -9.53 2.68
C HIS A 365 -11.27 -9.25 4.18
N GLY A 366 -11.08 -10.27 4.99
CA GLY A 366 -10.67 -10.12 6.37
C GLY A 366 -9.14 -10.04 6.45
N ASP A 367 -8.61 -9.30 7.41
CA ASP A 367 -7.18 -9.01 7.53
C ASP A 367 -6.30 -10.26 7.70
N ALA A 368 -6.70 -11.17 8.58
CA ALA A 368 -5.94 -12.39 8.83
C ALA A 368 -5.94 -13.35 7.62
N ALA A 369 -7.07 -13.45 6.92
CA ALA A 369 -7.17 -14.29 5.72
C ALA A 369 -6.36 -13.70 4.57
N PHE A 370 -6.41 -12.39 4.36
CA PHE A 370 -5.64 -11.71 3.32
C PHE A 370 -4.14 -11.90 3.50
N ALA A 371 -3.64 -11.72 4.72
CA ALA A 371 -2.22 -11.89 5.00
C ALA A 371 -1.77 -13.36 5.05
N GLY A 372 -2.67 -14.29 5.40
CA GLY A 372 -2.30 -15.67 5.74
C GLY A 372 -2.63 -16.73 4.70
N GLN A 373 -3.60 -16.50 3.79
CA GLN A 373 -3.99 -17.49 2.80
C GLN A 373 -3.12 -17.41 1.54
N GLY A 374 -2.41 -18.50 1.20
CA GLY A 374 -1.49 -18.56 0.07
C GLY A 374 -2.11 -18.18 -1.28
N VAL A 375 -3.41 -18.47 -1.48
CA VAL A 375 -4.13 -18.12 -2.72
C VAL A 375 -4.15 -16.61 -3.02
N VAL A 376 -4.03 -15.76 -2.00
CA VAL A 376 -3.93 -14.31 -2.18
C VAL A 376 -2.62 -13.95 -2.88
N ALA A 377 -1.50 -14.51 -2.40
CA ALA A 377 -0.19 -14.30 -3.03
C ALA A 377 -0.14 -14.88 -4.45
N GLU A 378 -0.77 -16.03 -4.69
CA GLU A 378 -0.88 -16.63 -6.02
C GLU A 378 -1.68 -15.74 -6.99
N CYS A 379 -2.78 -15.15 -6.55
CA CYS A 379 -3.54 -14.18 -7.34
C CYS A 379 -2.70 -12.95 -7.70
N PHE A 380 -1.92 -12.41 -6.76
CA PHE A 380 -1.00 -11.32 -7.03
C PHE A 380 0.09 -11.72 -8.03
N ALA A 381 0.69 -12.89 -7.86
CA ALA A 381 1.72 -13.38 -8.78
C ALA A 381 1.20 -13.51 -10.23
N MET A 382 -0.09 -13.81 -10.40
CA MET A 382 -0.73 -13.92 -11.72
C MET A 382 -1.21 -12.57 -12.28
N SER A 383 -1.39 -11.53 -11.45
CA SER A 383 -2.10 -10.30 -11.82
C SER A 383 -1.51 -9.54 -13.01
N GLY A 384 -0.19 -9.63 -13.22
CA GLY A 384 0.53 -9.01 -14.35
C GLY A 384 0.65 -9.88 -15.60
N LEU A 385 0.28 -11.17 -15.54
CA LEU A 385 0.45 -12.08 -16.66
C LEU A 385 -0.57 -11.79 -17.78
N PRO A 386 -0.17 -11.84 -19.07
CA PRO A 386 -1.05 -11.46 -20.20
C PRO A 386 -2.40 -12.19 -20.21
N GLY A 387 -2.43 -13.47 -19.84
CA GLY A 387 -3.65 -14.30 -19.81
C GLY A 387 -4.57 -14.00 -18.61
N HIS A 388 -4.03 -13.54 -17.50
CA HIS A 388 -4.73 -13.38 -16.21
C HIS A 388 -5.02 -11.92 -15.85
N ASN A 389 -4.24 -10.98 -16.38
CA ASN A 389 -4.35 -9.56 -16.08
C ASN A 389 -5.76 -9.02 -16.36
N THR A 390 -6.37 -8.41 -15.34
CA THR A 390 -7.70 -7.77 -15.38
C THR A 390 -7.64 -6.26 -15.56
N GLY A 391 -6.45 -5.66 -15.69
CA GLY A 391 -6.29 -4.21 -15.71
C GLY A 391 -6.23 -3.56 -14.32
N GLY A 392 -6.27 -4.36 -13.29
CA GLY A 392 -6.25 -3.97 -11.88
C GLY A 392 -7.41 -4.58 -11.10
N THR A 393 -7.25 -4.62 -9.78
CA THR A 393 -8.26 -5.13 -8.84
C THR A 393 -8.31 -4.19 -7.65
N ILE A 394 -9.51 -3.85 -7.21
CA ILE A 394 -9.69 -3.10 -5.96
C ILE A 394 -9.81 -4.12 -4.83
N HIS A 395 -8.82 -4.15 -3.95
CA HIS A 395 -8.85 -4.95 -2.73
C HIS A 395 -9.27 -4.08 -1.55
N ILE A 396 -10.28 -4.52 -0.78
CA ILE A 396 -10.75 -3.85 0.42
C ILE A 396 -10.55 -4.80 1.59
N ILE A 397 -9.77 -4.40 2.58
CA ILE A 397 -9.50 -5.21 3.77
C ILE A 397 -10.30 -4.62 4.93
N VAL A 398 -11.29 -5.36 5.42
CA VAL A 398 -12.03 -5.04 6.64
C VAL A 398 -11.21 -5.58 7.81
N ASN A 399 -10.44 -4.71 8.44
CA ASN A 399 -9.44 -5.07 9.44
C ASN A 399 -10.03 -4.90 10.84
N ASN A 400 -10.38 -5.98 11.49
CA ASN A 400 -10.78 -6.00 12.90
C ASN A 400 -9.62 -6.37 13.85
N GLN A 401 -8.42 -6.48 13.34
CA GLN A 401 -7.19 -6.80 14.08
C GLN A 401 -7.21 -8.14 14.82
N ILE A 402 -8.08 -9.07 14.42
CA ILE A 402 -8.21 -10.40 15.05
C ILE A 402 -8.20 -11.48 13.99
N GLY A 403 -7.33 -12.48 14.16
CA GLY A 403 -7.33 -13.70 13.38
C GLY A 403 -7.98 -14.85 14.16
N PHE A 404 -9.30 -15.07 14.02
CA PHE A 404 -10.08 -15.96 14.87
C PHE A 404 -9.98 -15.53 16.35
N THR A 405 -9.12 -16.20 17.16
CA THR A 405 -8.87 -15.82 18.56
C THR A 405 -7.47 -15.23 18.77
N THR A 406 -6.72 -14.98 17.67
CA THR A 406 -5.32 -14.55 17.74
C THR A 406 -5.23 -13.04 17.57
N SER A 407 -4.60 -12.36 18.53
CA SER A 407 -4.36 -10.92 18.47
C SER A 407 -3.30 -10.57 17.40
N PRO A 408 -3.24 -9.31 16.90
CA PRO A 408 -2.33 -8.89 15.85
C PRO A 408 -0.86 -9.21 16.11
N ARG A 409 -0.43 -9.04 17.35
CA ARG A 409 0.95 -9.32 17.80
C ARG A 409 1.43 -10.74 17.47
N PHE A 410 0.51 -11.71 17.43
CA PHE A 410 0.81 -13.12 17.17
C PHE A 410 0.28 -13.60 15.83
N ALA A 411 -0.40 -12.73 15.06
CA ALA A 411 -1.08 -13.12 13.83
C ALA A 411 -0.22 -12.95 12.58
N ARG A 412 0.67 -11.95 12.56
CA ARG A 412 1.53 -11.65 11.40
C ARG A 412 2.80 -10.94 11.81
N SER A 413 3.85 -11.07 10.97
CA SER A 413 5.14 -10.40 11.18
C SER A 413 5.15 -8.97 10.63
N SER A 414 4.32 -8.67 9.61
CA SER A 414 4.26 -7.36 8.98
C SER A 414 3.39 -6.39 9.80
N PRO A 415 3.67 -5.07 9.75
CA PRO A 415 2.83 -4.05 10.39
C PRO A 415 1.38 -4.09 9.94
N TYR A 416 1.16 -4.25 8.62
CA TYR A 416 -0.17 -4.24 8.03
C TYR A 416 -0.49 -5.55 7.30
N PRO A 417 -1.76 -5.99 7.29
CA PRO A 417 -2.17 -7.15 6.51
C PRO A 417 -1.98 -6.95 5.01
N SER A 418 -2.02 -5.70 4.55
CA SER A 418 -1.86 -5.28 3.15
C SER A 418 -0.42 -5.38 2.63
N ASP A 419 0.57 -5.61 3.49
CA ASP A 419 1.99 -5.64 3.08
C ASP A 419 2.30 -6.68 1.99
N ILE A 420 1.52 -7.76 1.92
CA ILE A 420 1.65 -8.78 0.87
C ILE A 420 1.42 -8.18 -0.54
N ALA A 421 0.61 -7.13 -0.67
CA ALA A 421 0.34 -6.49 -1.96
C ALA A 421 1.52 -5.65 -2.48
N LYS A 422 2.51 -5.35 -1.63
CA LYS A 422 3.74 -4.67 -2.06
C LYS A 422 4.58 -5.49 -3.03
N MET A 423 4.39 -6.82 -3.08
CA MET A 423 5.09 -7.68 -4.05
C MET A 423 4.77 -7.35 -5.51
N VAL A 424 3.62 -6.74 -5.77
CA VAL A 424 3.18 -6.28 -7.10
C VAL A 424 3.11 -4.76 -7.20
N GLU A 425 3.79 -4.06 -6.29
CA GLU A 425 3.86 -2.59 -6.25
C GLU A 425 2.49 -1.91 -6.16
N ALA A 426 1.50 -2.55 -5.52
CA ALA A 426 0.19 -1.98 -5.34
C ALA A 426 0.23 -0.72 -4.46
N CYS A 427 -0.51 0.32 -4.83
CA CYS A 427 -0.74 1.46 -3.94
C CYS A 427 -1.61 1.04 -2.76
N LEU A 428 -1.19 1.37 -1.55
CA LEU A 428 -1.90 1.05 -0.32
C LEU A 428 -2.51 2.32 0.29
N LEU A 429 -3.79 2.24 0.61
CA LEU A 429 -4.56 3.28 1.29
C LEU A 429 -5.07 2.72 2.61
N TYR A 430 -4.77 3.41 3.70
CA TYR A 430 -5.24 3.08 5.03
C TYR A 430 -6.24 4.12 5.52
N THR A 431 -7.27 3.67 6.22
CA THR A 431 -8.26 4.54 6.86
C THR A 431 -8.71 3.91 8.17
N SER A 432 -9.12 4.75 9.13
CA SER A 432 -9.91 4.31 10.28
C SER A 432 -11.39 4.44 9.96
N ASP A 433 -12.26 3.69 10.64
CA ASP A 433 -13.70 3.92 10.55
C ASP A 433 -14.06 5.14 11.42
N ALA A 434 -14.69 6.12 10.80
CA ALA A 434 -15.11 7.35 11.48
C ALA A 434 -16.28 7.13 12.47
N ALA A 435 -16.95 5.98 12.43
CA ALA A 435 -18.05 5.68 13.33
C ALA A 435 -17.62 5.61 14.81
N ASP A 436 -16.36 5.22 15.06
CA ASP A 436 -15.84 5.10 16.43
C ASP A 436 -15.38 6.45 17.02
N GLU A 437 -15.16 7.48 16.19
CA GLU A 437 -14.79 8.83 16.69
C GLU A 437 -15.99 9.63 17.24
N VAL A 438 -17.23 9.19 16.97
CA VAL A 438 -18.46 9.89 17.39
C VAL A 438 -18.91 9.50 18.81
N LEU A 439 -18.39 8.41 19.35
CA LEU A 439 -18.72 7.94 20.70
C LEU A 439 -17.78 8.49 21.79
N GLY A 440 -16.81 9.26 21.43
CA GLY A 440 -15.94 10.02 22.36
C GLY A 440 -16.44 11.44 22.59
#